data_8318f8fe3951c5fc350f10598b67f69a
#
_entry.id   8318f8fe3951c5fc350f10598b67f69a
#
_cell.length_a   1.000
_cell.length_b   1.000
_cell.length_c   1.000
_cell.angle_alpha   90.00
_cell.angle_beta   90.00
_cell.angle_gamma   90.00
#
_symmetry.space_group_name_H-M   'P 1'
#
loop_
_entity.id
_entity.type
_entity.pdbx_description
1 polymer ?
#
loop_
_entity_poly.entity_id
_entity_poly.type
_entity_poly.pdbx_seq_one_letter_code
_entity_poly.pdbx_strand_id
1 'polypeptide(L)'
;MAIYQATERLPKEERFALISQLRRAATSVPSNIAEGAARQTKKEFAHYIHIAQGSLSELDTHLEIARRLHYVPDGEWEKLDSQVQRIDKMLSGLLRHLKKNGRPQTPNTSLNPSRLTPHASRP
;
A
#
# COMPACT_ATOMS: atom_id res chain seq x y z
N MET A 1 17.26 34.12 -1.93
CA MET A 1 16.87 33.60 -0.63
C MET A 1 15.38 33.38 -0.47
N ALA A 2 14.56 34.19 -1.11
CA ALA A 2 13.11 33.97 -1.08
C ALA A 2 12.71 32.63 -1.70
N ILE A 3 13.36 32.24 -2.79
CA ILE A 3 13.11 30.94 -3.43
C ILE A 3 13.51 29.80 -2.51
N TYR A 4 14.63 29.95 -1.85
CA TYR A 4 15.13 28.95 -0.91
C TYR A 4 14.16 28.79 0.26
N GLN A 5 13.70 29.89 0.82
CA GLN A 5 12.76 29.86 1.93
C GLN A 5 11.43 29.24 1.52
N ALA A 6 10.97 29.55 0.32
CA ALA A 6 9.71 28.99 -0.19
C ALA A 6 9.82 27.48 -0.38
N THR A 7 10.94 27.00 -0.96
CA THR A 7 11.13 25.57 -1.17
C THR A 7 11.36 24.82 0.14
N GLU A 8 11.93 25.47 1.15
CA GLU A 8 12.08 24.85 2.45
C GLU A 8 10.75 24.71 3.16
N ARG A 9 9.89 25.68 3.01
CA ARG A 9 8.59 25.72 3.65
C ARG A 9 7.59 24.76 3.03
N LEU A 10 7.50 24.76 1.68
CA LEU A 10 6.58 23.89 0.95
C LEU A 10 6.86 22.41 1.22
N PRO A 11 8.10 21.91 1.14
CA PRO A 11 8.35 20.50 1.44
C PRO A 11 7.96 20.10 2.86
N LYS A 12 8.06 21.00 3.80
CA LYS A 12 7.68 20.71 5.18
C LYS A 12 6.18 20.50 5.33
N GLU A 13 5.38 21.36 4.69
CA GLU A 13 3.93 21.24 4.71
C GLU A 13 3.49 20.00 3.93
N GLU A 14 4.08 19.76 2.77
CA GLU A 14 3.80 18.59 1.98
C GLU A 14 4.16 17.31 2.71
N ARG A 15 5.30 17.33 3.40
CA ARG A 15 5.73 16.18 4.19
C ARG A 15 4.71 15.84 5.27
N PHE A 16 4.22 16.86 5.96
CA PHE A 16 3.22 16.66 7.00
C PHE A 16 1.94 16.06 6.43
N ALA A 17 1.47 16.61 5.32
CA ALA A 17 0.27 16.10 4.64
C ALA A 17 0.48 14.67 4.18
N LEU A 18 1.63 14.36 3.61
CA LEU A 18 1.96 13.03 3.12
C LEU A 18 2.04 12.02 4.26
N ILE A 19 2.65 12.40 5.37
CA ILE A 19 2.71 11.54 6.56
C ILE A 19 1.31 11.21 7.06
N SER A 20 0.42 12.19 7.06
CA SER A 20 -0.96 12.00 7.47
C SER A 20 -1.66 10.98 6.56
N GLN A 21 -1.46 11.10 5.24
CA GLN A 21 -2.00 10.16 4.27
C GLN A 21 -1.42 8.75 4.45
N LEU A 22 -0.12 8.66 4.69
CA LEU A 22 0.55 7.38 4.93
C LEU A 22 -0.02 6.68 6.17
N ARG A 23 -0.20 7.42 7.24
CA ARG A 23 -0.74 6.86 8.49
C ARG A 23 -2.15 6.39 8.31
N ARG A 24 -2.97 7.16 7.62
CA ARG A 24 -4.36 6.79 7.36
C ARG A 24 -4.44 5.52 6.53
N ALA A 25 -3.68 5.45 5.45
CA ALA A 25 -3.67 4.26 4.59
C ALA A 25 -3.14 3.05 5.35
N ALA A 26 -2.08 3.22 6.12
CA ALA A 26 -1.50 2.13 6.90
C ALA A 26 -2.47 1.58 7.94
N THR A 27 -3.23 2.45 8.59
CA THR A 27 -4.22 2.03 9.59
C THR A 27 -5.40 1.33 8.94
N SER A 28 -5.78 1.75 7.74
CA SER A 28 -6.90 1.19 7.01
C SER A 28 -6.70 -0.28 6.65
N VAL A 29 -5.45 -0.71 6.41
CA VAL A 29 -5.18 -2.09 6.05
C VAL A 29 -5.59 -3.06 7.16
N PRO A 30 -5.04 -2.97 8.38
CA PRO A 30 -5.44 -3.89 9.44
C PRO A 30 -6.89 -3.71 9.88
N SER A 31 -7.42 -2.49 9.83
CA SER A 31 -8.82 -2.24 10.17
C SER A 31 -9.76 -3.02 9.28
N ASN A 32 -9.50 -3.02 7.99
CA ASN A 32 -10.36 -3.73 7.04
C ASN A 32 -10.18 -5.24 7.14
N ILE A 33 -9.00 -5.72 7.44
CA ILE A 33 -8.78 -7.15 7.66
C ILE A 33 -9.59 -7.60 8.87
N ALA A 34 -9.51 -6.86 9.96
CA ALA A 34 -10.24 -7.19 11.20
C ALA A 34 -11.74 -7.14 10.97
N GLU A 35 -12.22 -6.11 10.27
CA GLU A 35 -13.64 -5.95 9.96
C GLU A 35 -14.13 -7.14 9.12
N GLY A 36 -13.34 -7.52 8.11
CA GLY A 36 -13.69 -8.65 7.25
C GLY A 36 -13.71 -9.97 7.99
N ALA A 37 -12.73 -10.18 8.88
CA ALA A 37 -12.63 -11.40 9.66
C ALA A 37 -13.83 -11.58 10.60
N ALA A 38 -14.46 -10.47 11.00
CA ALA A 38 -15.65 -10.50 11.87
C ALA A 38 -16.93 -10.79 11.11
N ARG A 39 -16.89 -10.83 9.77
CA ARG A 39 -18.07 -11.08 8.96
C ARG A 39 -18.40 -12.57 8.93
N GLN A 40 -19.65 -12.90 8.61
CA GLN A 40 -20.13 -14.26 8.65
C GLN A 40 -19.86 -15.07 7.39
N THR A 41 -19.65 -14.40 6.27
CA THR A 41 -19.46 -15.08 4.99
C THR A 41 -18.08 -14.82 4.42
N LYS A 42 -17.59 -15.79 3.65
CA LYS A 42 -16.32 -15.64 2.92
C LYS A 42 -16.40 -14.51 1.90
N LYS A 43 -17.57 -14.33 1.29
CA LYS A 43 -17.76 -13.26 0.31
C LYS A 43 -17.57 -11.89 0.97
N GLU A 44 -18.15 -11.68 2.13
CA GLU A 44 -18.00 -10.43 2.86
C GLU A 44 -16.55 -10.23 3.31
N PHE A 45 -15.91 -11.29 3.80
CA PHE A 45 -14.50 -11.23 4.17
C PHE A 45 -13.65 -10.82 2.97
N ALA A 46 -13.86 -11.46 1.82
CA ALA A 46 -13.12 -11.12 0.60
C ALA A 46 -13.33 -9.66 0.20
N HIS A 47 -14.54 -9.14 0.37
CA HIS A 47 -14.82 -7.74 0.09
C HIS A 47 -13.92 -6.81 0.92
N TYR A 48 -13.80 -7.07 2.21
CA TYR A 48 -12.96 -6.26 3.08
C TYR A 48 -11.47 -6.43 2.80
N ILE A 49 -11.06 -7.60 2.33
CA ILE A 49 -9.68 -7.81 1.92
C ILE A 49 -9.38 -7.01 0.65
N HIS A 50 -10.32 -6.92 -0.28
CA HIS A 50 -10.15 -6.04 -1.45
C HIS A 50 -10.01 -4.58 -1.04
N ILE A 51 -10.78 -4.13 -0.04
CA ILE A 51 -10.64 -2.76 0.47
C ILE A 51 -9.25 -2.59 1.08
N ALA A 52 -8.79 -3.57 1.85
CA ALA A 52 -7.45 -3.52 2.44
C ALA A 52 -6.36 -3.43 1.36
N GLN A 53 -6.51 -4.17 0.26
CA GLN A 53 -5.57 -4.09 -0.86
C GLN A 53 -5.59 -2.72 -1.51
N GLY A 54 -6.76 -2.10 -1.61
CA GLY A 54 -6.89 -0.73 -2.10
C GLY A 54 -6.12 0.25 -1.22
N SER A 55 -6.25 0.10 0.09
CA SER A 55 -5.52 0.92 1.05
C SER A 55 -4.01 0.69 0.94
N LEU A 56 -3.60 -0.55 0.71
CA LEU A 56 -2.21 -0.88 0.54
C LEU A 56 -1.63 -0.26 -0.74
N SER A 57 -2.41 -0.25 -1.83
CA SER A 57 -2.02 0.42 -3.07
C SER A 57 -1.85 1.92 -2.86
N GLU A 58 -2.74 2.53 -2.09
CA GLU A 58 -2.63 3.94 -1.75
C GLU A 58 -1.36 4.21 -0.94
N LEU A 59 -1.09 3.35 0.04
CA LEU A 59 0.13 3.43 0.84
C LEU A 59 1.38 3.32 -0.05
N ASP A 60 1.37 2.37 -0.98
CA ASP A 60 2.48 2.16 -1.91
C ASP A 60 2.73 3.40 -2.76
N THR A 61 1.68 4.02 -3.25
CA THR A 61 1.77 5.25 -4.05
C THR A 61 2.37 6.39 -3.23
N HIS A 62 1.90 6.58 -2.01
CA HIS A 62 2.41 7.64 -1.15
C HIS A 62 3.87 7.41 -0.75
N LEU A 63 4.26 6.16 -0.54
CA LEU A 63 5.66 5.82 -0.28
C LEU A 63 6.55 6.14 -1.47
N GLU A 64 6.09 5.86 -2.68
CA GLU A 64 6.83 6.19 -3.90
C GLU A 64 6.99 7.69 -4.06
N ILE A 65 5.93 8.45 -3.78
CA ILE A 65 6.00 9.92 -3.80
C ILE A 65 7.02 10.41 -2.77
N ALA A 66 6.97 9.87 -1.56
CA ALA A 66 7.89 10.26 -0.49
C ALA A 66 9.34 9.98 -0.88
N ARG A 67 9.58 8.84 -1.56
CA ARG A 67 10.92 8.50 -2.04
C ARG A 67 11.41 9.51 -3.06
N ARG A 68 10.58 9.83 -4.05
CA ARG A 68 10.94 10.76 -5.11
C ARG A 68 11.19 12.16 -4.62
N LEU A 69 10.51 12.55 -3.54
CA LEU A 69 10.69 13.85 -2.92
C LEU A 69 11.81 13.82 -1.84
N HIS A 70 12.47 12.69 -1.68
CA HIS A 70 13.56 12.51 -0.72
C HIS A 70 13.14 12.78 0.73
N TYR A 71 11.88 12.50 1.05
CA TYR A 71 11.37 12.60 2.43
C TYR A 71 11.72 11.39 3.27
N VAL A 72 12.07 10.30 2.63
CA VAL A 72 12.42 9.04 3.30
C VAL A 72 13.78 8.59 2.78
N PRO A 73 14.73 8.28 3.67
CA PRO A 73 16.02 7.74 3.24
C PRO A 73 15.82 6.43 2.45
N ASP A 74 16.67 6.19 1.46
CA ASP A 74 16.54 5.06 0.58
C ASP A 74 16.50 3.72 1.32
N GLY A 75 17.33 3.55 2.33
CA GLY A 75 17.35 2.32 3.11
C GLY A 75 16.04 2.07 3.84
N GLU A 76 15.45 3.11 4.41
CA GLU A 76 14.15 3.01 5.07
C GLU A 76 13.04 2.74 4.07
N TRP A 77 13.10 3.40 2.92
CA TRP A 77 12.11 3.18 1.86
C TRP A 77 12.13 1.73 1.40
N GLU A 78 13.32 1.15 1.22
CA GLU A 78 13.44 -0.24 0.80
C GLU A 78 12.83 -1.21 1.79
N LYS A 79 13.01 -0.97 3.09
CA LYS A 79 12.41 -1.78 4.13
C LYS A 79 10.90 -1.70 4.09
N LEU A 80 10.37 -0.49 3.96
CA LEU A 80 8.93 -0.27 3.91
C LEU A 80 8.34 -0.89 2.66
N ASP A 81 9.00 -0.72 1.53
CA ASP A 81 8.56 -1.32 0.28
C ASP A 81 8.51 -2.84 0.37
N SER A 82 9.53 -3.47 0.96
CA SER A 82 9.54 -4.91 1.18
C SER A 82 8.36 -5.37 2.01
N GLN A 83 8.03 -4.62 3.06
CA GLN A 83 6.89 -4.95 3.91
C GLN A 83 5.57 -4.83 3.16
N VAL A 84 5.42 -3.77 2.37
CA VAL A 84 4.22 -3.57 1.55
C VAL A 84 4.04 -4.72 0.57
N GLN A 85 5.11 -5.12 -0.10
CA GLN A 85 5.05 -6.23 -1.06
C GLN A 85 4.70 -7.54 -0.38
N ARG A 86 5.24 -7.78 0.80
CA ARG A 86 4.94 -8.98 1.58
C ARG A 86 3.48 -9.03 1.99
N ILE A 87 2.96 -7.91 2.49
CA ILE A 87 1.56 -7.82 2.89
C ILE A 87 0.65 -8.05 1.69
N ASP A 88 0.99 -7.47 0.54
CA ASP A 88 0.21 -7.66 -0.67
C ASP A 88 0.13 -9.13 -1.07
N LYS A 89 1.24 -9.83 -1.01
CA LYS A 89 1.27 -11.26 -1.31
C LYS A 89 0.41 -12.07 -0.33
N MET A 90 0.46 -11.69 0.93
CA MET A 90 -0.35 -12.35 1.96
C MET A 90 -1.84 -12.12 1.73
N LEU A 91 -2.23 -10.89 1.38
CA LEU A 91 -3.63 -10.59 1.11
C LEU A 91 -4.11 -11.28 -0.16
N SER A 92 -3.29 -11.33 -1.19
CA SER A 92 -3.62 -12.05 -2.42
C SER A 92 -3.80 -13.55 -2.16
N GLY A 93 -2.91 -14.12 -1.33
CA GLY A 93 -3.03 -15.51 -0.93
C GLY A 93 -4.32 -15.78 -0.15
N LEU A 94 -4.67 -14.88 0.75
CA LEU A 94 -5.90 -15.00 1.52
C LEU A 94 -7.12 -14.91 0.62
N LEU A 95 -7.12 -14.01 -0.35
CA LEU A 95 -8.21 -13.89 -1.31
C LEU A 95 -8.39 -15.18 -2.12
N ARG A 96 -7.29 -15.76 -2.57
CA ARG A 96 -7.36 -17.03 -3.29
C ARG A 96 -7.98 -18.13 -2.42
N HIS A 97 -7.57 -18.16 -1.16
CA HIS A 97 -8.11 -19.14 -0.20
C HIS A 97 -9.61 -18.94 0.01
N LEU A 98 -10.04 -17.69 0.18
CA LEU A 98 -11.45 -17.37 0.40
C LEU A 98 -12.32 -17.69 -0.80
N LYS A 99 -11.74 -17.67 -2.00
CA LYS A 99 -12.46 -17.97 -3.25
C LYS A 99 -12.23 -19.39 -3.73
N LYS A 100 -11.60 -20.22 -2.91
CA LYS A 100 -11.17 -21.55 -3.30
C LYS A 100 -12.32 -22.47 -3.72
N ASN A 101 -13.48 -22.30 -3.14
CA ASN A 101 -14.66 -23.12 -3.47
C ASN A 101 -15.42 -22.62 -4.70
N GLY A 102 -14.90 -21.59 -5.34
CA GLY A 102 -15.48 -21.01 -6.54
C GLY A 102 -14.69 -21.37 -7.78
N ARG A 103 -14.78 -20.51 -8.78
CA ARG A 103 -14.06 -20.70 -10.03
C ARG A 103 -12.58 -20.46 -9.83
N PRO A 104 -11.74 -21.11 -10.66
CA PRO A 104 -10.32 -20.75 -10.68
C PRO A 104 -10.17 -19.25 -10.94
N GLN A 105 -9.28 -18.62 -10.19
CA GLN A 105 -9.05 -17.18 -10.29
C GLN A 105 -7.71 -16.93 -10.94
N THR A 106 -7.66 -15.96 -11.84
CA THR A 106 -6.37 -15.47 -12.30
C THR A 106 -5.75 -14.69 -11.17
N PRO A 107 -4.42 -14.76 -11.03
CA PRO A 107 -3.76 -13.94 -10.02
C PRO A 107 -4.11 -12.47 -10.22
N ASN A 108 -4.53 -11.84 -9.14
CA ASN A 108 -4.90 -10.43 -9.18
C ASN A 108 -3.81 -9.62 -8.52
N THR A 109 -3.22 -8.73 -9.27
CA THR A 109 -2.23 -7.82 -8.73
C THR A 109 -2.94 -6.55 -8.30
N SER A 110 -2.90 -6.28 -7.02
CA SER A 110 -3.57 -5.13 -6.44
C SER A 110 -2.71 -3.88 -6.46
N LEU A 111 -1.40 -4.04 -6.57
CA LEU A 111 -0.50 -2.91 -6.57
C LEU A 111 -0.40 -2.28 -7.95
N ASN A 112 0.09 -1.04 -7.96
CA ASN A 112 0.23 -0.26 -9.17
C ASN A 112 0.96 -1.04 -10.25
N PRO A 113 0.38 -1.24 -11.44
CA PRO A 113 1.02 -1.99 -12.51
C PRO A 113 2.40 -1.47 -12.89
N SER A 114 2.62 -0.16 -12.77
CA SER A 114 3.92 0.41 -13.08
C SER A 114 5.02 -0.06 -12.13
N ARG A 115 4.67 -0.62 -10.99
CA ARG A 115 5.64 -1.15 -10.04
C ARG A 115 6.01 -2.60 -10.34
N LEU A 116 5.17 -3.30 -11.04
CA LEU A 116 5.44 -4.71 -11.34
C LEU A 116 6.63 -4.86 -12.28
N THR A 117 6.72 -4.00 -13.29
CA THR A 117 7.83 -4.04 -14.24
C THR A 117 9.16 -3.61 -13.59
N PRO A 118 9.22 -2.48 -12.88
CA PRO A 118 10.45 -2.12 -12.17
C PRO A 118 10.86 -3.13 -11.11
N HIS A 119 9.88 -3.77 -10.46
CA HIS A 119 10.17 -4.79 -9.46
C HIS A 119 10.89 -5.98 -10.07
N ALA A 120 10.54 -6.34 -11.28
CA ALA A 120 11.21 -7.44 -11.98
C ALA A 120 12.69 -7.15 -12.17
N SER A 121 13.08 -5.89 -12.27
CA SER A 121 14.46 -5.48 -12.43
C SER A 121 15.16 -5.17 -11.12
N ARG A 122 14.48 -5.19 -10.01
CA ARG A 122 15.09 -4.96 -8.71
C ARG A 122 15.87 -6.17 -8.27
N PRO A 123 17.09 -5.97 -7.83
CA PRO A 123 17.87 -7.07 -7.25
C PRO A 123 17.28 -7.59 -5.96
#